data_d8bb291885abe75f5d00580ca40375a6
#
_entry.id   d8bb291885abe75f5d00580ca40375a6
#
_cell.length_a   1.000
_cell.length_b   1.000
_cell.length_c   1.000
_cell.angle_alpha   90.00
_cell.angle_beta   90.00
_cell.angle_gamma   90.00
#
_symmetry.space_group_name_H-M   'P 1'
#
loop_
_entity.id
_entity.type
_entity.pdbx_description
1 polymer ?
#
loop_
_entity_poly.entity_id
_entity_poly.type
_entity_poly.pdbx_seq_one_letter_code
_entity_poly.pdbx_strand_id
1 'polypeptide(L)'
;IVAVVLAIFFLVLIWRDITRSNHYRRELEKAKRRAEDLLAAREKLMLTITHDIKAPVGSILGYTDLLERITTEERQRFYLNNMQSSANHLLSLVKSLLDYHRLDAHKMDVNQVSFNPHQLFDTIYISFKPMADSKQLELNYHCNESLNRVYIGDPFRIRQIAENLLSNALKFTKEGGITLRAALENGQLHFSISDTGCG
;
A
#
# COMPACT_ATOMS: atom_id res chain seq x y z
N ILE A 1 -50.64 27.01 -43.80
CA ILE A 1 -49.27 27.48 -44.14
C ILE A 1 -48.50 27.71 -42.83
N VAL A 2 -48.98 28.49 -41.89
CA VAL A 2 -48.27 28.80 -40.61
C VAL A 2 -47.92 27.54 -39.78
N ALA A 3 -48.85 26.59 -39.66
CA ALA A 3 -48.62 25.34 -38.93
C ALA A 3 -47.49 24.49 -39.53
N VAL A 4 -47.38 24.43 -40.86
CA VAL A 4 -46.32 23.71 -41.57
C VAL A 4 -44.94 24.34 -41.34
N VAL A 5 -44.88 25.68 -41.37
CA VAL A 5 -43.63 26.42 -41.09
C VAL A 5 -43.15 26.19 -39.67
N LEU A 6 -44.06 26.22 -38.70
CA LEU A 6 -43.73 25.93 -37.30
C LEU A 6 -43.23 24.48 -37.10
N ALA A 7 -43.89 23.51 -37.75
CA ALA A 7 -43.47 22.11 -37.69
C ALA A 7 -42.05 21.91 -38.26
N ILE A 8 -41.75 22.51 -39.41
CA ILE A 8 -40.41 22.45 -39.99
C ILE A 8 -39.37 23.11 -39.08
N PHE A 9 -39.70 24.26 -38.48
CA PHE A 9 -38.82 24.94 -37.53
C PHE A 9 -38.49 24.06 -36.31
N PHE A 10 -39.49 23.41 -35.71
CA PHE A 10 -39.27 22.47 -34.59
C PHE A 10 -38.43 21.26 -35.00
N LEU A 11 -38.68 20.69 -36.18
CA LEU A 11 -37.88 19.58 -36.70
C LEU A 11 -36.41 19.97 -36.89
N VAL A 12 -36.13 21.16 -37.39
CA VAL A 12 -34.75 21.68 -37.53
C VAL A 12 -34.10 21.89 -36.19
N LEU A 13 -34.83 22.40 -35.19
CA LEU A 13 -34.29 22.56 -33.83
C LEU A 13 -33.97 21.21 -33.20
N ILE A 14 -34.87 20.23 -33.29
CA ILE A 14 -34.66 18.88 -32.77
C ILE A 14 -33.47 18.21 -33.48
N TRP A 15 -33.41 18.31 -34.81
CA TRP A 15 -32.30 17.76 -35.59
C TRP A 15 -30.96 18.37 -35.18
N ARG A 16 -30.91 19.71 -35.00
CA ARG A 16 -29.74 20.44 -34.55
C ARG A 16 -29.30 20.00 -33.13
N ASP A 17 -30.26 19.82 -32.22
CA ASP A 17 -29.99 19.39 -30.85
C ASP A 17 -29.45 17.96 -30.81
N ILE A 18 -30.07 17.04 -31.56
CA ILE A 18 -29.60 15.65 -31.70
C ILE A 18 -28.18 15.61 -32.27
N THR A 19 -27.91 16.39 -33.31
CA THR A 19 -26.59 16.43 -33.96
C THR A 19 -25.53 16.97 -33.00
N ARG A 20 -25.87 18.01 -32.26
CA ARG A 20 -25.00 18.60 -31.23
C ARG A 20 -24.74 17.61 -30.08
N SER A 21 -25.78 16.96 -29.57
CA SER A 21 -25.68 15.95 -28.51
C SER A 21 -24.82 14.76 -28.95
N ASN A 22 -24.99 14.27 -30.16
CA ASN A 22 -24.18 13.19 -30.72
C ASN A 22 -22.71 13.60 -30.90
N HIS A 23 -22.44 14.86 -31.26
CA HIS A 23 -21.07 15.38 -31.33
C HIS A 23 -20.41 15.38 -29.92
N TYR A 24 -21.10 15.94 -28.94
CA TYR A 24 -20.58 15.93 -27.55
C TYR A 24 -20.35 14.52 -26.98
N ARG A 25 -21.27 13.58 -27.26
CA ARG A 25 -21.10 12.19 -26.88
C ARG A 25 -19.84 11.57 -27.48
N ARG A 26 -19.61 11.81 -28.78
CA ARG A 26 -18.40 11.31 -29.47
C ARG A 26 -17.11 11.91 -28.90
N GLU A 27 -17.09 13.20 -28.61
CA GLU A 27 -15.93 13.85 -28.03
C GLU A 27 -15.67 13.35 -26.57
N LEU A 28 -16.74 13.15 -25.81
CA LEU A 28 -16.63 12.58 -24.45
C LEU A 28 -16.09 11.14 -24.49
N GLU A 29 -16.58 10.31 -25.40
CA GLU A 29 -16.07 8.95 -25.59
C GLU A 29 -14.59 8.94 -25.99
N LYS A 30 -14.18 9.83 -26.89
CA LYS A 30 -12.77 9.96 -27.27
C LYS A 30 -11.91 10.41 -26.10
N ALA A 31 -12.37 11.39 -25.33
CA ALA A 31 -11.68 11.87 -24.14
C ALA A 31 -11.57 10.76 -23.09
N LYS A 32 -12.65 10.01 -22.86
CA LYS A 32 -12.66 8.85 -21.95
C LYS A 32 -11.65 7.78 -22.37
N ARG A 33 -11.67 7.37 -23.64
CA ARG A 33 -10.72 6.38 -24.17
C ARG A 33 -9.26 6.84 -24.00
N ARG A 34 -8.96 8.11 -24.33
CA ARG A 34 -7.61 8.66 -24.12
C ARG A 34 -7.18 8.62 -22.65
N ALA A 35 -8.10 8.93 -21.73
CA ALA A 35 -7.81 8.83 -20.29
C ALA A 35 -7.57 7.39 -19.85
N GLU A 36 -8.36 6.44 -20.34
CA GLU A 36 -8.18 5.00 -20.08
C GLU A 36 -6.84 4.48 -20.64
N ASP A 37 -6.48 4.88 -21.86
CA ASP A 37 -5.20 4.50 -22.48
C ASP A 37 -4.00 5.06 -21.69
N LEU A 38 -4.08 6.31 -21.23
CA LEU A 38 -3.05 6.94 -20.40
C LEU A 38 -2.91 6.24 -19.06
N LEU A 39 -4.02 5.86 -18.40
CA LEU A 39 -4.01 5.12 -17.16
C LEU A 39 -3.37 3.72 -17.35
N ALA A 40 -3.74 3.02 -18.41
CA ALA A 40 -3.15 1.71 -18.72
C ALA A 40 -1.66 1.80 -19.04
N ALA A 41 -1.22 2.83 -19.78
CA ALA A 41 0.18 3.08 -20.07
C ALA A 41 0.98 3.41 -18.80
N ARG A 42 0.42 4.22 -17.89
CA ARG A 42 1.00 4.56 -16.60
C ARG A 42 1.17 3.31 -15.73
N GLU A 43 0.14 2.45 -15.67
CA GLU A 43 0.20 1.20 -14.91
C GLU A 43 1.29 0.25 -15.45
N LYS A 44 1.32 0.05 -16.76
CA LYS A 44 2.35 -0.77 -17.41
C LYS A 44 3.77 -0.25 -17.15
N LEU A 45 3.96 1.08 -17.24
CA LEU A 45 5.24 1.72 -16.96
C LEU A 45 5.68 1.44 -15.52
N MET A 46 4.78 1.57 -14.54
CA MET A 46 5.09 1.31 -13.13
C MET A 46 5.46 -0.13 -12.85
N LEU A 47 4.73 -1.09 -13.45
CA LEU A 47 5.08 -2.51 -13.33
C LEU A 47 6.45 -2.80 -13.93
N THR A 48 6.76 -2.22 -15.09
CA THR A 48 8.06 -2.38 -15.76
C THR A 48 9.19 -1.80 -14.91
N ILE A 49 9.08 -0.54 -14.46
CA ILE A 49 10.07 0.12 -13.60
C ILE A 49 10.32 -0.69 -12.32
N THR A 50 9.26 -1.19 -11.71
CA THR A 50 9.38 -2.01 -10.50
C THR A 50 10.17 -3.30 -10.75
N HIS A 51 9.84 -4.00 -11.83
CA HIS A 51 10.56 -5.22 -12.21
C HIS A 51 12.04 -4.90 -12.49
N ASP A 52 12.31 -3.83 -13.25
CA ASP A 52 13.64 -3.45 -13.68
C ASP A 52 14.53 -2.90 -12.54
N ILE A 53 13.92 -2.38 -11.46
CA ILE A 53 14.64 -2.00 -10.24
C ILE A 53 14.82 -3.22 -9.32
N LYS A 54 13.84 -4.09 -9.19
CA LYS A 54 13.90 -5.24 -8.28
C LYS A 54 15.04 -6.19 -8.62
N ALA A 55 15.27 -6.43 -9.90
CA ALA A 55 16.31 -7.38 -10.36
C ALA A 55 17.73 -6.93 -9.98
N PRO A 56 18.23 -5.71 -10.33
CA PRO A 56 19.58 -5.28 -9.96
C PRO A 56 19.75 -5.12 -8.45
N VAL A 57 18.72 -4.67 -7.73
CA VAL A 57 18.78 -4.58 -6.27
C VAL A 57 18.88 -5.96 -5.63
N GLY A 58 18.15 -6.94 -6.14
CA GLY A 58 18.29 -8.35 -5.71
C GLY A 58 19.69 -8.89 -5.94
N SER A 59 20.34 -8.53 -7.06
CA SER A 59 21.74 -8.91 -7.33
C SER A 59 22.71 -8.25 -6.35
N ILE A 60 22.52 -6.96 -6.03
CA ILE A 60 23.33 -6.26 -5.02
C ILE A 60 23.21 -6.94 -3.67
N LEU A 61 21.99 -7.28 -3.23
CA LEU A 61 21.77 -8.03 -1.99
C LEU A 61 22.46 -9.38 -1.99
N GLY A 62 22.35 -10.13 -3.09
CA GLY A 62 23.02 -11.42 -3.22
C GLY A 62 24.54 -11.32 -3.13
N TYR A 63 25.16 -10.30 -3.75
CA TYR A 63 26.59 -10.06 -3.65
C TYR A 63 27.01 -9.58 -2.26
N THR A 64 26.22 -8.75 -1.58
CA THR A 64 26.52 -8.34 -0.21
C THR A 64 26.46 -9.52 0.76
N ASP A 65 25.50 -10.43 0.62
CA ASP A 65 25.39 -11.67 1.42
C ASP A 65 26.60 -12.59 1.20
N LEU A 66 27.05 -12.74 -0.04
CA LEU A 66 28.23 -13.55 -0.35
C LEU A 66 29.49 -12.94 0.26
N LEU A 67 29.69 -11.62 0.14
CA LEU A 67 30.83 -10.92 0.71
C LEU A 67 30.81 -10.96 2.23
N GLU A 68 29.66 -10.85 2.88
CA GLU A 68 29.53 -10.92 4.34
C GLU A 68 30.01 -12.28 4.88
N ARG A 69 29.72 -13.37 4.19
CA ARG A 69 30.13 -14.73 4.59
C ARG A 69 31.63 -14.98 4.54
N ILE A 70 32.36 -14.27 3.67
CA ILE A 70 33.80 -14.46 3.48
C ILE A 70 34.64 -13.36 4.13
N THR A 71 33.99 -12.29 4.63
CA THR A 71 34.66 -11.12 5.20
C THR A 71 34.92 -11.33 6.69
N THR A 72 36.17 -11.14 7.10
CA THR A 72 36.62 -11.24 8.51
C THR A 72 36.86 -9.89 9.14
N GLU A 73 37.00 -8.82 8.36
CA GLU A 73 37.29 -7.48 8.85
C GLU A 73 36.00 -6.73 9.25
N GLU A 74 35.99 -6.18 10.45
CA GLU A 74 34.85 -5.48 11.05
C GLU A 74 34.40 -4.24 10.22
N ARG A 75 35.35 -3.50 9.65
CA ARG A 75 35.07 -2.37 8.76
C ARG A 75 34.34 -2.77 7.48
N GLN A 76 34.73 -3.89 6.88
CA GLN A 76 34.08 -4.39 5.67
C GLN A 76 32.66 -4.84 5.97
N ARG A 77 32.44 -5.54 7.11
CA ARG A 77 31.08 -5.91 7.57
C ARG A 77 30.19 -4.69 7.76
N PHE A 78 30.72 -3.62 8.34
CA PHE A 78 29.97 -2.37 8.49
C PHE A 78 29.51 -1.80 7.14
N TYR A 79 30.37 -1.77 6.12
CA TYR A 79 30.00 -1.30 4.79
C TYR A 79 29.01 -2.23 4.10
N LEU A 80 29.16 -3.55 4.22
CA LEU A 80 28.23 -4.53 3.66
C LEU A 80 26.84 -4.40 4.27
N ASN A 81 26.74 -4.26 5.59
CA ASN A 81 25.48 -4.04 6.29
C ASN A 81 24.79 -2.75 5.86
N ASN A 82 25.54 -1.68 5.62
CA ASN A 82 24.98 -0.43 5.12
C ASN A 82 24.49 -0.55 3.65
N MET A 83 25.20 -1.28 2.80
CA MET A 83 24.77 -1.56 1.43
C MET A 83 23.49 -2.41 1.41
N GLN A 84 23.42 -3.46 2.23
CA GLN A 84 22.26 -4.32 2.38
C GLN A 84 21.04 -3.54 2.90
N SER A 85 21.24 -2.71 3.92
CA SER A 85 20.20 -1.83 4.46
C SER A 85 19.67 -0.86 3.40
N SER A 86 20.55 -0.23 2.63
CA SER A 86 20.16 0.69 1.55
C SER A 86 19.40 -0.01 0.42
N ALA A 87 19.83 -1.20 0.02
CA ALA A 87 19.17 -2.00 -1.00
C ALA A 87 17.76 -2.47 -0.53
N ASN A 88 17.63 -2.91 0.72
CA ASN A 88 16.34 -3.27 1.31
C ASN A 88 15.40 -2.07 1.41
N HIS A 89 15.93 -0.90 1.76
CA HIS A 89 15.15 0.34 1.78
C HIS A 89 14.61 0.69 0.38
N LEU A 90 15.44 0.59 -0.67
CA LEU A 90 15.02 0.84 -2.04
C LEU A 90 13.92 -0.16 -2.49
N LEU A 91 14.06 -1.45 -2.17
CA LEU A 91 13.01 -2.45 -2.45
C LEU A 91 11.70 -2.13 -1.74
N SER A 92 11.77 -1.65 -0.50
CA SER A 92 10.60 -1.22 0.28
C SER A 92 9.89 -0.03 -0.36
N LEU A 93 10.65 0.98 -0.83
CA LEU A 93 10.10 2.13 -1.54
C LEU A 93 9.41 1.75 -2.84
N VAL A 94 10.03 0.87 -3.63
CA VAL A 94 9.46 0.37 -4.88
C VAL A 94 8.17 -0.41 -4.62
N LYS A 95 8.14 -1.24 -3.57
CA LYS A 95 6.94 -1.98 -3.17
C LYS A 95 5.82 -1.02 -2.74
N SER A 96 6.14 -0.01 -1.93
CA SER A 96 5.17 1.00 -1.47
C SER A 96 4.59 1.80 -2.65
N LEU A 97 5.41 2.12 -3.65
CA LEU A 97 4.96 2.80 -4.86
C LEU A 97 3.98 1.94 -5.67
N LEU A 98 4.24 0.64 -5.80
CA LEU A 98 3.33 -0.30 -6.45
C LEU A 98 2.01 -0.45 -5.71
N ASP A 99 2.06 -0.61 -4.39
CA ASP A 99 0.86 -0.73 -3.56
C ASP A 99 0.01 0.55 -3.67
N TYR A 100 0.65 1.73 -3.67
CA TYR A 100 -0.04 3.00 -3.89
C TYR A 100 -0.76 3.03 -5.25
N HIS A 101 -0.07 2.61 -6.33
CA HIS A 101 -0.69 2.57 -7.67
C HIS A 101 -1.86 1.59 -7.78
N ARG A 102 -1.77 0.43 -7.12
CA ARG A 102 -2.86 -0.55 -7.09
C ARG A 102 -4.07 -0.04 -6.32
N LEU A 103 -3.85 0.70 -5.23
CA LEU A 103 -4.91 1.36 -4.48
C LEU A 103 -5.59 2.45 -5.29
N ASP A 104 -4.81 3.33 -5.94
CA ASP A 104 -5.31 4.44 -6.76
C ASP A 104 -6.15 3.94 -7.95
N ALA A 105 -5.75 2.82 -8.55
CA ALA A 105 -6.47 2.18 -9.64
C ALA A 105 -7.69 1.35 -9.20
N HIS A 106 -8.03 1.28 -7.91
CA HIS A 106 -9.06 0.39 -7.34
C HIS A 106 -8.87 -1.09 -7.73
N LYS A 107 -7.63 -1.50 -8.02
CA LYS A 107 -7.25 -2.85 -8.45
C LYS A 107 -6.58 -3.66 -7.35
N MET A 108 -6.73 -3.24 -6.10
CA MET A 108 -6.19 -4.00 -4.98
C MET A 108 -7.16 -5.13 -4.62
N ASP A 109 -6.80 -6.34 -4.96
CA ASP A 109 -7.52 -7.53 -4.55
C ASP A 109 -7.33 -7.75 -3.05
N VAL A 110 -8.44 -8.00 -2.35
CA VAL A 110 -8.47 -8.40 -0.94
C VAL A 110 -8.65 -9.91 -0.88
N ASN A 111 -7.64 -10.62 -0.40
CA ASN A 111 -7.68 -12.06 -0.22
C ASN A 111 -8.47 -12.43 1.03
N GLN A 112 -9.64 -13.03 0.85
CA GLN A 112 -10.45 -13.52 1.96
C GLN A 112 -10.03 -14.95 2.33
N VAL A 113 -9.22 -15.07 3.39
CA VAL A 113 -8.78 -16.35 3.94
C VAL A 113 -9.14 -16.47 5.42
N SER A 114 -9.24 -17.70 5.91
CA SER A 114 -9.45 -17.96 7.33
C SER A 114 -8.18 -17.68 8.11
N PHE A 115 -8.24 -16.87 9.15
CA PHE A 115 -7.12 -16.56 10.03
C PHE A 115 -7.56 -16.28 11.46
N ASN A 116 -6.62 -16.33 12.40
CA ASN A 116 -6.85 -15.95 13.80
C ASN A 116 -6.18 -14.60 14.06
N PRO A 117 -6.95 -13.51 14.31
CA PRO A 117 -6.39 -12.19 14.56
C PRO A 117 -5.50 -12.13 15.80
N HIS A 118 -5.82 -12.86 16.88
CA HIS A 118 -4.98 -12.90 18.07
C HIS A 118 -3.58 -13.40 17.74
N GLN A 119 -3.47 -14.54 17.05
CA GLN A 119 -2.18 -15.09 16.63
C GLN A 119 -1.43 -14.16 15.67
N LEU A 120 -2.16 -13.44 14.81
CA LEU A 120 -1.56 -12.46 13.90
C LEU A 120 -0.89 -11.34 14.69
N PHE A 121 -1.58 -10.72 15.65
CA PHE A 121 -1.04 -9.62 16.43
C PHE A 121 0.04 -10.08 17.43
N ASP A 122 -0.05 -11.28 18.01
CA ASP A 122 1.01 -11.90 18.81
C ASP A 122 2.31 -12.01 18.00
N THR A 123 2.21 -12.52 16.77
CA THR A 123 3.37 -12.64 15.87
C THR A 123 3.99 -11.30 15.55
N ILE A 124 3.16 -10.27 15.30
CA ILE A 124 3.62 -8.91 15.05
C ILE A 124 4.34 -8.35 16.29
N TYR A 125 3.72 -8.46 17.47
CA TYR A 125 4.32 -8.02 18.72
C TYR A 125 5.70 -8.67 18.97
N ILE A 126 5.78 -10.01 18.87
CA ILE A 126 7.03 -10.76 19.06
C ILE A 126 8.12 -10.30 18.09
N SER A 127 7.78 -9.99 16.84
CA SER A 127 8.76 -9.54 15.85
C SER A 127 9.29 -8.12 16.11
N PHE A 128 8.49 -7.25 16.71
CA PHE A 128 8.86 -5.85 16.97
C PHE A 128 9.49 -5.63 18.37
N LYS A 129 9.23 -6.53 19.33
CA LYS A 129 9.74 -6.41 20.71
C LYS A 129 11.26 -6.25 20.78
N PRO A 130 12.09 -7.07 20.09
CA PRO A 130 13.55 -6.90 20.13
C PRO A 130 14.02 -5.55 19.59
N MET A 131 13.31 -5.00 18.58
CA MET A 131 13.64 -3.69 18.01
C MET A 131 13.32 -2.54 18.99
N ALA A 132 12.21 -2.64 19.72
CA ALA A 132 11.87 -1.70 20.78
C ALA A 132 12.89 -1.75 21.92
N ASP A 133 13.23 -2.96 22.38
CA ASP A 133 14.20 -3.17 23.45
C ASP A 133 15.59 -2.63 23.08
N SER A 134 16.04 -2.82 21.83
CA SER A 134 17.32 -2.28 21.36
C SER A 134 17.37 -0.74 21.37
N LYS A 135 16.22 -0.09 21.32
CA LYS A 135 16.06 1.37 21.41
C LYS A 135 15.70 1.85 22.83
N GLN A 136 15.62 0.94 23.80
CA GLN A 136 15.18 1.24 25.17
C GLN A 136 13.76 1.83 25.24
N LEU A 137 12.89 1.45 24.30
CA LEU A 137 11.50 1.85 24.26
C LEU A 137 10.62 0.75 24.86
N GLU A 138 9.63 1.16 25.64
CA GLU A 138 8.62 0.24 26.15
C GLU A 138 7.63 -0.13 25.04
N LEU A 139 7.48 -1.43 24.74
CA LEU A 139 6.44 -1.90 23.82
C LEU A 139 5.39 -2.69 24.60
N ASN A 140 4.20 -2.09 24.73
CA ASN A 140 3.04 -2.67 25.40
C ASN A 140 2.09 -3.28 24.37
N TYR A 141 1.51 -4.43 24.72
CA TYR A 141 0.58 -5.16 23.86
C TYR A 141 -0.69 -5.55 24.61
N HIS A 142 -1.84 -5.21 24.04
CA HIS A 142 -3.15 -5.57 24.57
C HIS A 142 -4.01 -6.13 23.46
N CYS A 143 -4.32 -7.41 23.51
CA CYS A 143 -5.22 -8.08 22.59
C CYS A 143 -6.42 -8.65 23.33
N ASN A 144 -7.62 -8.36 22.83
CA ASN A 144 -8.83 -8.87 23.43
C ASN A 144 -9.00 -10.37 23.11
N GLU A 145 -9.33 -11.18 24.11
CA GLU A 145 -9.60 -12.62 23.98
C GLU A 145 -10.70 -12.95 22.96
N SER A 146 -11.62 -12.03 22.71
CA SER A 146 -12.66 -12.19 21.66
C SER A 146 -12.07 -12.40 20.27
N LEU A 147 -10.84 -11.95 20.03
CA LEU A 147 -10.11 -12.13 18.77
C LEU A 147 -9.46 -13.51 18.63
N ASN A 148 -9.45 -14.33 19.69
CA ASN A 148 -8.92 -15.69 19.65
C ASN A 148 -9.90 -16.69 19.02
N ARG A 149 -10.36 -16.37 17.82
CA ARG A 149 -11.27 -17.17 16.98
C ARG A 149 -10.84 -17.05 15.53
N VAL A 150 -11.40 -17.91 14.69
CA VAL A 150 -11.18 -17.86 13.23
C VAL A 150 -12.12 -16.84 12.62
N TYR A 151 -11.55 -15.93 11.84
CA TYR A 151 -12.27 -14.93 11.06
C TYR A 151 -11.89 -15.05 9.58
N ILE A 152 -12.69 -14.47 8.70
CA ILE A 152 -12.39 -14.39 7.26
C ILE A 152 -11.94 -12.96 6.94
N GLY A 153 -10.80 -12.82 6.30
CA GLY A 153 -10.24 -11.52 5.91
C GLY A 153 -8.87 -11.66 5.27
N ASP A 154 -8.15 -10.55 5.15
CA ASP A 154 -6.81 -10.51 4.57
C ASP A 154 -5.74 -10.26 5.67
N PRO A 155 -5.21 -11.33 6.28
CA PRO A 155 -4.20 -11.18 7.32
C PRO A 155 -2.90 -10.53 6.81
N PHE A 156 -2.60 -10.68 5.52
CA PHE A 156 -1.42 -10.06 4.93
C PHE A 156 -1.54 -8.53 4.93
N ARG A 157 -2.70 -8.02 4.54
CA ARG A 157 -2.95 -6.57 4.53
C ARG A 157 -3.04 -5.99 5.93
N ILE A 158 -3.71 -6.68 6.85
CA ILE A 158 -3.76 -6.28 8.26
C ILE A 158 -2.35 -6.20 8.85
N ARG A 159 -1.52 -7.23 8.62
CA ARG A 159 -0.12 -7.25 9.02
C ARG A 159 0.65 -6.07 8.44
N GLN A 160 0.54 -5.83 7.14
CA GLN A 160 1.23 -4.75 6.45
C GLN A 160 0.91 -3.38 7.05
N ILE A 161 -0.37 -3.13 7.37
CA ILE A 161 -0.80 -1.87 8.01
C ILE A 161 -0.19 -1.76 9.42
N ALA A 162 -0.32 -2.81 10.24
CA ALA A 162 0.18 -2.80 11.60
C ALA A 162 1.72 -2.64 11.66
N GLU A 163 2.46 -3.36 10.81
CA GLU A 163 3.92 -3.25 10.71
C GLU A 163 4.37 -1.86 10.25
N ASN A 164 3.67 -1.23 9.30
CA ASN A 164 3.95 0.13 8.86
C ASN A 164 3.76 1.15 10.01
N LEU A 165 2.67 1.01 10.76
CA LEU A 165 2.39 1.90 11.90
C LEU A 165 3.42 1.69 13.03
N LEU A 166 3.74 0.44 13.39
CA LEU A 166 4.75 0.12 14.41
C LEU A 166 6.15 0.60 14.01
N SER A 167 6.52 0.41 12.74
CA SER A 167 7.80 0.90 12.21
C SER A 167 7.90 2.43 12.30
N ASN A 168 6.82 3.15 12.00
CA ASN A 168 6.76 4.59 12.15
C ASN A 168 6.86 5.00 13.62
N ALA A 169 6.10 4.36 14.52
CA ALA A 169 6.17 4.61 15.94
C ALA A 169 7.60 4.42 16.49
N LEU A 170 8.27 3.30 16.14
CA LEU A 170 9.66 3.05 16.52
C LEU A 170 10.65 4.05 15.93
N LYS A 171 10.37 4.59 14.75
CA LYS A 171 11.24 5.57 14.09
C LYS A 171 11.16 6.94 14.74
N PHE A 172 9.97 7.36 15.13
CA PHE A 172 9.72 8.73 15.59
C PHE A 172 9.64 8.86 17.13
N THR A 173 9.61 7.74 17.86
CA THR A 173 9.72 7.74 19.34
C THR A 173 11.17 7.63 19.74
N LYS A 174 11.65 8.60 20.52
CA LYS A 174 13.02 8.63 21.08
C LYS A 174 13.07 8.11 22.50
N GLU A 175 12.04 8.43 23.29
CA GLU A 175 11.92 8.06 24.71
C GLU A 175 10.46 7.73 25.03
N GLY A 176 10.22 6.88 26.03
CA GLY A 176 8.90 6.46 26.45
C GLY A 176 8.49 5.13 25.86
N GLY A 177 7.27 5.05 25.27
CA GLY A 177 6.74 3.76 24.86
C GLY A 177 5.76 3.81 23.70
N ILE A 178 5.49 2.60 23.21
CA ILE A 178 4.55 2.32 22.13
C ILE A 178 3.54 1.30 22.64
N THR A 179 2.27 1.49 22.35
CA THR A 179 1.21 0.58 22.75
C THR A 179 0.45 0.08 21.53
N LEU A 180 0.46 -1.22 21.29
CA LEU A 180 -0.36 -1.92 20.32
C LEU A 180 -1.61 -2.46 21.00
N ARG A 181 -2.79 -2.07 20.55
CA ARG A 181 -4.07 -2.60 21.02
C ARG A 181 -4.85 -3.20 19.87
N ALA A 182 -5.48 -4.36 20.11
CA ALA A 182 -6.39 -4.98 19.16
C ALA A 182 -7.64 -5.47 19.89
N ALA A 183 -8.82 -5.14 19.37
CA ALA A 183 -10.11 -5.50 19.95
C ALA A 183 -11.17 -5.75 18.86
N LEU A 184 -12.22 -6.46 19.23
CA LEU A 184 -13.44 -6.55 18.43
C LEU A 184 -14.47 -5.57 18.99
N GLU A 185 -14.83 -4.58 18.20
CA GLU A 185 -15.82 -3.56 18.58
C GLU A 185 -16.95 -3.56 17.55
N ASN A 186 -18.19 -3.73 18.00
CA ASN A 186 -19.38 -3.77 17.13
C ASN A 186 -19.27 -4.79 15.96
N GLY A 187 -18.58 -5.90 16.17
CA GLY A 187 -18.38 -6.93 15.15
C GLY A 187 -17.27 -6.61 14.13
N GLN A 188 -16.54 -5.51 14.31
CA GLN A 188 -15.42 -5.11 13.49
C GLN A 188 -14.11 -5.23 14.25
N LEU A 189 -13.05 -5.62 13.54
CA LEU A 189 -11.70 -5.62 14.09
C LEU A 189 -11.19 -4.18 14.15
N HIS A 190 -10.93 -3.70 15.36
CA HIS A 190 -10.26 -2.45 15.62
C HIS A 190 -8.86 -2.71 16.17
N PHE A 191 -7.87 -2.04 15.63
CA PHE A 191 -6.55 -2.01 16.23
C PHE A 191 -5.97 -0.60 16.19
N SER A 192 -5.17 -0.27 17.18
CA SER A 192 -4.52 1.03 17.30
C SER A 192 -3.08 0.87 17.75
N ILE A 193 -2.24 1.78 17.29
CA ILE A 193 -0.86 1.91 17.73
C ILE A 193 -0.72 3.35 18.19
N SER A 194 -0.37 3.49 19.47
CA SER A 194 -0.14 4.78 20.11
C SER A 194 1.31 4.86 20.55
N ASP A 195 1.96 5.96 20.35
CA ASP A 195 3.34 6.24 20.74
C ASP A 195 3.45 7.56 21.49
N THR A 196 4.57 7.75 22.17
CA THR A 196 4.92 8.97 22.91
C THR A 196 5.89 9.86 22.13
N GLY A 197 5.97 9.68 20.80
CA GLY A 197 6.86 10.42 19.93
C GLY A 197 6.48 11.88 19.73
N CYS A 198 7.22 12.54 18.87
CA CYS A 198 7.07 14.00 18.66
C CYS A 198 5.86 14.39 17.77
N GLY A 199 5.06 13.43 17.30
CA GLY A 199 3.89 13.67 16.44
C GLY A 199 4.26 13.89 14.98
#